data_36647a1a9e7b4ebfc02e35dd41303b63
#
_entry.id   36647a1a9e7b4ebfc02e35dd41303b63
#
_cell.length_a   1.000
_cell.length_b   1.000
_cell.length_c   1.000
_cell.angle_alpha   90.00
_cell.angle_beta   90.00
_cell.angle_gamma   90.00
#
_symmetry.space_group_name_H-M   'P 1'
#
loop_
_entity.id
_entity.type
_entity.pdbx_description
1 polymer ?
#
loop_
_entity_poly.entity_id
_entity_poly.type
_entity_poly.pdbx_seq_one_letter_code
_entity_poly.pdbx_strand_id
1 'polypeptide(L)'
;MKYKKTILATTILSALLILIALGVSLVVSPMVERKAEQLLTRYAARVGAIERCSFSRVEFSPLSRSLTLHDVLVIYRSPKGLRKSMDRLEISVPLRAAACAVPSLRPYVLPENGSMDVCNSITADGVSFSMPGLLAGSLKHAAISGVSADARHVRAILDGRRPEPVDLLEHAVIDGLDAVNLRATVQTGTGSAACTLGAFRLRGLHDLGIEEIRFEQLNAATNKERAGIALFGMDGFRAPDAATLRLLLSVRLDGKKSPQALDKDIEHVLPMLQQWLTATIPPVRVLAVEKASFRGSRPQDVMSLDLMRLDWLSNRPREMKTAVKDLVLPAQLVESNGLHLPGLKELRFNGESDTRDEDGRIRETGYLSLARFGQLRYNASYAVPGGVFNFSLMQLLSMTIHDAAFSFVDQGALAYIALNQHDPDMAGPYFNQALDYSFPGRDNDALRAALKVFTDRPGTLDIVKTTSEPTPLLRCFDVATLGRLWRVSATPGKESLYDQMRRLAPAR
;
A
#
# COMPACT_ATOMS: atom_id res chain seq x y z
N MET A 1 67.45 5.09 -11.45
CA MET A 1 67.59 5.48 -10.04
C MET A 1 66.44 6.34 -9.49
N LYS A 2 65.75 7.14 -10.28
CA LYS A 2 64.60 8.00 -9.81
C LYS A 2 63.42 7.24 -9.24
N TYR A 3 63.02 6.11 -9.85
CA TYR A 3 61.83 5.33 -9.42
C TYR A 3 61.95 4.71 -8.00
N LYS A 4 63.16 4.25 -7.61
CA LYS A 4 63.40 3.67 -6.28
C LYS A 4 63.19 4.68 -5.14
N LYS A 5 63.58 5.96 -5.36
CA LYS A 5 63.39 7.02 -4.36
C LYS A 5 61.94 7.43 -4.18
N THR A 6 61.17 7.41 -5.26
CA THR A 6 59.71 7.74 -5.21
C THR A 6 58.93 6.64 -4.49
N ILE A 7 59.21 5.36 -4.76
CA ILE A 7 58.57 4.22 -4.08
C ILE A 7 58.90 4.25 -2.59
N LEU A 8 60.17 4.52 -2.22
CA LEU A 8 60.59 4.60 -0.81
C LEU A 8 59.89 5.76 -0.09
N ALA A 9 59.80 6.93 -0.72
CA ALA A 9 59.14 8.10 -0.15
C ALA A 9 57.63 7.87 0.04
N THR A 10 56.94 7.24 -0.93
CA THR A 10 55.51 6.88 -0.80
C THR A 10 55.28 5.83 0.29
N THR A 11 56.17 4.83 0.42
CA THR A 11 56.06 3.81 1.48
C THR A 11 56.27 4.42 2.88
N ILE A 12 57.25 5.32 3.03
CA ILE A 12 57.50 6.02 4.32
C ILE A 12 56.30 6.93 4.66
N LEU A 13 55.75 7.65 3.68
CA LEU A 13 54.61 8.53 3.90
C LEU A 13 53.37 7.72 4.29
N SER A 14 53.14 6.58 3.63
CA SER A 14 52.00 5.67 3.98
C SER A 14 52.17 5.08 5.37
N ALA A 15 53.39 4.64 5.73
CA ALA A 15 53.69 4.14 7.08
C ALA A 15 53.54 5.21 8.15
N LEU A 16 53.93 6.46 7.87
CA LEU A 16 53.76 7.60 8.77
C LEU A 16 52.27 7.94 8.97
N LEU A 17 51.49 7.94 7.89
CA LEU A 17 50.00 8.14 7.94
C LEU A 17 49.30 7.05 8.75
N ILE A 18 49.72 5.79 8.59
CA ILE A 18 49.20 4.67 9.37
C ILE A 18 49.55 4.82 10.85
N LEU A 19 50.79 5.22 11.17
CA LEU A 19 51.25 5.46 12.55
C LEU A 19 50.52 6.63 13.19
N ILE A 20 50.26 7.71 12.46
CA ILE A 20 49.45 8.86 12.94
C ILE A 20 48.01 8.42 13.16
N ALA A 21 47.39 7.66 12.23
CA ALA A 21 46.05 7.14 12.38
C ALA A 21 45.94 6.20 13.58
N LEU A 22 46.91 5.32 13.81
CA LEU A 22 46.98 4.45 14.98
C LEU A 22 47.16 5.26 16.27
N GLY A 23 48.06 6.25 16.30
CA GLY A 23 48.29 7.14 17.44
C GLY A 23 47.03 7.94 17.80
N VAL A 24 46.38 8.52 16.80
CA VAL A 24 45.10 9.21 16.99
C VAL A 24 44.02 8.23 17.50
N SER A 25 43.97 7.02 16.96
CA SER A 25 43.04 6.01 17.41
C SER A 25 43.26 5.63 18.88
N LEU A 26 44.50 5.41 19.30
CA LEU A 26 44.85 5.01 20.67
C LEU A 26 44.58 6.08 21.72
N VAL A 27 44.68 7.36 21.36
CA VAL A 27 44.48 8.48 22.32
C VAL A 27 43.08 9.04 22.27
N VAL A 28 42.54 9.22 21.08
CA VAL A 28 41.22 9.88 20.88
C VAL A 28 40.06 8.94 21.20
N SER A 29 40.17 7.64 20.82
CA SER A 29 39.06 6.68 21.04
C SER A 29 38.64 6.58 22.51
N PRO A 30 39.57 6.36 23.51
CA PRO A 30 39.15 6.25 24.91
C PRO A 30 38.55 7.55 25.46
N MET A 31 38.97 8.72 24.97
CA MET A 31 38.38 10.00 25.39
C MET A 31 36.97 10.16 24.84
N VAL A 32 36.73 9.82 23.56
CA VAL A 32 35.45 9.90 22.91
C VAL A 32 34.47 8.87 23.52
N GLU A 33 34.93 7.65 23.76
CA GLU A 33 34.17 6.57 24.39
C GLU A 33 33.65 6.99 25.77
N ARG A 34 34.51 7.46 26.66
CA ARG A 34 34.14 7.96 28.00
C ARG A 34 33.14 9.12 27.92
N LYS A 35 33.34 10.05 26.98
CA LYS A 35 32.48 11.19 26.81
C LYS A 35 31.12 10.78 26.25
N ALA A 36 31.10 9.87 25.28
CA ALA A 36 29.89 9.30 24.72
C ALA A 36 29.08 8.54 25.79
N GLU A 37 29.73 7.72 26.61
CA GLU A 37 29.11 7.03 27.73
C GLU A 37 28.43 8.01 28.70
N GLN A 38 29.13 9.08 29.10
CA GLN A 38 28.59 10.11 29.99
C GLN A 38 27.41 10.84 29.36
N LEU A 39 27.47 11.15 28.06
CA LEU A 39 26.40 11.84 27.33
C LEU A 39 25.17 10.94 27.18
N LEU A 40 25.35 9.68 26.82
CA LEU A 40 24.27 8.71 26.66
C LEU A 40 23.54 8.46 28.00
N THR A 41 24.30 8.29 29.07
CA THR A 41 23.73 8.11 30.42
C THR A 41 22.93 9.35 30.85
N ARG A 42 23.48 10.54 30.63
CA ARG A 42 22.77 11.80 30.94
C ARG A 42 21.54 12.01 30.07
N TYR A 43 21.62 11.67 28.78
CA TYR A 43 20.49 11.76 27.87
C TYR A 43 19.37 10.80 28.26
N ALA A 44 19.72 9.55 28.53
CA ALA A 44 18.74 8.55 29.01
C ALA A 44 18.03 9.02 30.29
N ALA A 45 18.76 9.62 31.23
CA ALA A 45 18.18 10.18 32.44
C ALA A 45 17.25 11.38 32.18
N ARG A 46 17.48 12.16 31.14
CA ARG A 46 16.65 13.33 30.76
C ARG A 46 15.40 12.95 29.98
N VAL A 47 15.44 11.83 29.22
CA VAL A 47 14.26 11.33 28.49
C VAL A 47 13.30 10.66 29.47
N GLY A 48 12.28 11.39 29.92
CA GLY A 48 11.33 10.91 30.93
C GLY A 48 10.61 9.59 30.58
N ALA A 49 10.64 9.17 29.31
CA ALA A 49 10.09 7.89 28.85
C ALA A 49 11.04 6.69 29.10
N ILE A 50 12.34 6.93 29.36
CA ILE A 50 13.32 5.88 29.62
C ILE A 50 13.49 5.74 31.13
N GLU A 51 13.33 4.52 31.63
CA GLU A 51 13.59 4.18 33.03
C GLU A 51 15.07 3.83 33.24
N ARG A 52 15.60 3.01 32.36
CA ARG A 52 17.00 2.56 32.40
C ARG A 52 17.55 2.37 30.99
N CYS A 53 18.79 2.82 30.78
CA CYS A 53 19.59 2.50 29.61
C CYS A 53 20.95 2.01 30.09
N SER A 54 21.40 0.86 29.60
CA SER A 54 22.73 0.28 29.92
C SER A 54 23.32 -0.37 28.67
N PHE A 55 24.63 -0.43 28.63
CA PHE A 55 25.41 -1.08 27.59
C PHE A 55 26.70 -1.66 28.24
N SER A 56 27.27 -2.70 27.64
CA SER A 56 28.45 -3.37 28.19
C SER A 56 29.74 -2.67 27.80
N ARG A 57 29.79 -2.15 26.55
CA ARG A 57 30.99 -1.53 25.99
C ARG A 57 30.64 -0.46 24.97
N VAL A 58 31.46 0.57 24.91
CA VAL A 58 31.43 1.62 23.87
C VAL A 58 32.74 1.60 23.12
N GLU A 59 32.69 1.59 21.79
CA GLU A 59 33.86 1.64 20.91
C GLU A 59 33.71 2.82 19.94
N PHE A 60 34.76 3.56 19.73
CA PHE A 60 34.82 4.61 18.72
C PHE A 60 35.86 4.28 17.65
N SER A 61 35.41 4.27 16.40
CA SER A 61 36.29 4.13 15.23
C SER A 61 36.54 5.50 14.58
N PRO A 62 37.73 6.07 14.69
CA PRO A 62 38.02 7.38 14.07
C PRO A 62 38.01 7.37 12.54
N LEU A 63 38.31 6.23 11.92
CA LEU A 63 38.35 6.09 10.45
C LEU A 63 36.92 6.08 9.86
N SER A 64 36.05 5.26 10.42
CA SER A 64 34.64 5.20 10.01
C SER A 64 33.77 6.28 10.65
N ARG A 65 34.32 7.01 11.64
CA ARG A 65 33.58 7.98 12.48
C ARG A 65 32.34 7.39 13.09
N SER A 66 32.40 6.13 13.46
CA SER A 66 31.30 5.40 14.05
C SER A 66 31.51 5.16 15.53
N LEU A 67 30.41 5.23 16.28
CA LEU A 67 30.32 4.85 17.68
C LEU A 67 29.52 3.55 17.74
N THR A 68 30.13 2.50 18.28
CA THR A 68 29.49 1.20 18.45
C THR A 68 29.22 0.96 19.94
N LEU A 69 27.98 0.59 20.25
CA LEU A 69 27.53 0.21 21.59
C LEU A 69 27.20 -1.30 21.53
N HIS A 70 27.69 -2.03 22.54
CA HIS A 70 27.44 -3.46 22.66
C HIS A 70 26.45 -3.75 23.80
N ASP A 71 25.65 -4.80 23.66
CA ASP A 71 24.68 -5.29 24.66
C ASP A 71 23.78 -4.16 25.22
N VAL A 72 23.21 -3.39 24.33
CA VAL A 72 22.38 -2.24 24.71
C VAL A 72 21.05 -2.72 25.26
N LEU A 73 20.71 -2.31 26.47
CA LEU A 73 19.41 -2.55 27.09
C LEU A 73 18.72 -1.25 27.40
N VAL A 74 17.50 -1.06 26.89
CA VAL A 74 16.64 0.08 27.16
C VAL A 74 15.33 -0.38 27.79
N ILE A 75 15.02 0.11 28.97
CA ILE A 75 13.76 -0.14 29.67
C ILE A 75 12.98 1.17 29.67
N TYR A 76 11.74 1.12 29.18
CA TYR A 76 10.85 2.28 29.10
C TYR A 76 9.92 2.35 30.30
N ARG A 77 9.67 3.56 30.79
CA ARG A 77 8.61 3.83 31.76
C ARG A 77 7.26 3.68 31.09
N SER A 78 6.72 2.49 31.16
CA SER A 78 5.38 2.20 30.67
C SER A 78 4.67 1.31 31.70
N PRO A 79 3.32 1.38 31.79
CA PRO A 79 2.58 0.55 32.75
C PRO A 79 2.87 -0.96 32.62
N LYS A 80 3.37 -1.40 31.47
CA LYS A 80 3.70 -2.80 31.18
C LYS A 80 5.20 -3.06 30.98
N GLY A 81 6.07 -2.07 31.20
CA GLY A 81 7.52 -2.24 31.22
C GLY A 81 8.08 -2.73 29.86
N LEU A 82 7.93 -1.93 28.79
CA LEU A 82 8.55 -2.25 27.49
C LEU A 82 10.07 -2.32 27.64
N ARG A 83 10.66 -3.46 27.28
CA ARG A 83 12.10 -3.71 27.27
C ARG A 83 12.57 -3.87 25.83
N LYS A 84 13.71 -3.25 25.48
CA LYS A 84 14.39 -3.46 24.20
C LYS A 84 15.85 -3.77 24.50
N SER A 85 16.40 -4.79 23.82
CA SER A 85 17.83 -5.04 23.83
C SER A 85 18.35 -5.14 22.39
N MET A 86 19.62 -4.85 22.21
CA MET A 86 20.32 -4.92 20.92
C MET A 86 21.72 -5.46 21.22
N ASP A 87 22.17 -6.43 20.45
CA ASP A 87 23.51 -6.97 20.60
C ASP A 87 24.55 -5.93 20.19
N ARG A 88 24.25 -5.18 19.14
CA ARG A 88 25.12 -4.12 18.62
C ARG A 88 24.28 -2.96 18.10
N LEU A 89 24.65 -1.75 18.48
CA LEU A 89 24.15 -0.49 17.93
C LEU A 89 25.33 0.33 17.43
N GLU A 90 25.40 0.58 16.14
CA GLU A 90 26.42 1.40 15.53
C GLU A 90 25.81 2.69 14.98
N ILE A 91 26.43 3.83 15.28
CA ILE A 91 26.00 5.16 14.85
C ILE A 91 27.19 5.83 14.16
N SER A 92 27.05 6.13 12.87
CA SER A 92 28.02 6.88 12.08
C SER A 92 27.53 8.32 11.87
N VAL A 93 28.34 9.29 12.28
CA VAL A 93 27.97 10.72 12.26
C VAL A 93 28.93 11.53 11.39
N PRO A 94 28.43 12.48 10.57
CA PRO A 94 29.28 13.45 9.90
C PRO A 94 30.09 14.30 10.90
N LEU A 95 31.32 14.70 10.56
CA LEU A 95 32.17 15.52 11.42
C LEU A 95 31.47 16.81 11.90
N ARG A 96 30.72 17.42 11.01
CA ARG A 96 29.95 18.64 11.29
C ARG A 96 28.86 18.41 12.35
N ALA A 97 28.13 17.33 12.22
CA ALA A 97 27.10 16.96 13.20
C ALA A 97 27.73 16.59 14.56
N ALA A 98 28.82 15.83 14.56
CA ALA A 98 29.57 15.52 15.78
C ALA A 98 30.05 16.79 16.49
N ALA A 99 30.58 17.79 15.75
CA ALA A 99 31.03 19.06 16.28
C ALA A 99 29.88 19.91 16.87
N CYS A 100 28.66 19.80 16.37
CA CYS A 100 27.47 20.45 16.94
C CYS A 100 27.14 19.98 18.36
N ALA A 101 27.59 18.77 18.75
CA ALA A 101 27.40 18.27 20.11
C ALA A 101 28.27 18.99 21.14
N VAL A 102 29.34 19.71 20.68
CA VAL A 102 30.23 20.50 21.54
C VAL A 102 29.73 21.94 21.58
N PRO A 103 29.26 22.45 22.75
CA PRO A 103 28.63 23.77 22.83
C PRO A 103 29.50 24.92 22.30
N SER A 104 30.82 24.88 22.53
CA SER A 104 31.75 25.92 22.09
C SER A 104 31.99 25.94 20.56
N LEU A 105 31.79 24.83 19.88
CA LEU A 105 31.94 24.72 18.41
C LEU A 105 30.62 24.96 17.67
N ARG A 106 29.49 24.80 18.33
CA ARG A 106 28.14 24.90 17.75
C ARG A 106 27.92 26.17 16.94
N PRO A 107 28.27 27.39 17.38
CA PRO A 107 28.06 28.61 16.59
C PRO A 107 28.80 28.63 15.26
N TYR A 108 29.90 27.87 15.13
CA TYR A 108 30.72 27.82 13.91
C TYR A 108 30.35 26.74 12.94
N VAL A 109 29.66 25.68 13.39
CA VAL A 109 29.39 24.49 12.56
C VAL A 109 27.89 24.30 12.27
N LEU A 110 27.00 24.79 13.13
CA LEU A 110 25.56 24.69 12.92
C LEU A 110 25.11 25.90 12.08
N PRO A 111 24.64 25.68 10.84
CA PRO A 111 24.15 26.76 9.99
C PRO A 111 22.92 27.43 10.61
N GLU A 112 22.71 28.71 10.29
CA GLU A 112 21.53 29.41 10.78
C GLU A 112 20.23 28.85 10.18
N ASN A 113 20.26 28.51 8.89
CA ASN A 113 19.15 27.97 8.13
C ASN A 113 19.66 26.91 7.15
N GLY A 114 18.72 26.13 6.60
CA GLY A 114 18.97 25.11 5.58
C GLY A 114 19.17 23.71 6.15
N SER A 115 19.35 22.76 5.27
CA SER A 115 19.55 21.35 5.61
C SER A 115 20.97 21.06 6.07
N MET A 116 21.12 20.14 7.01
CA MET A 116 22.40 19.57 7.42
C MET A 116 22.31 18.08 7.62
N ASP A 117 23.38 17.37 7.27
CA ASP A 117 23.50 15.95 7.55
C ASP A 117 23.66 15.73 9.05
N VAL A 118 22.75 14.95 9.61
CA VAL A 118 22.71 14.63 11.04
C VAL A 118 23.40 13.29 11.30
N CYS A 119 23.14 12.31 10.45
CA CYS A 119 23.65 10.96 10.61
C CYS A 119 23.88 10.31 9.26
N ASN A 120 25.04 9.66 9.08
CA ASN A 120 25.32 8.86 7.88
C ASN A 120 24.57 7.53 7.93
N SER A 121 24.64 6.84 9.07
CA SER A 121 23.94 5.60 9.30
C SER A 121 23.73 5.30 10.78
N ILE A 122 22.66 4.61 11.08
CA ILE A 122 22.40 3.95 12.36
C ILE A 122 22.07 2.50 12.04
N THR A 123 22.82 1.56 12.58
CA THR A 123 22.55 0.13 12.43
C THR A 123 22.36 -0.53 13.79
N ALA A 124 21.44 -1.45 13.87
CA ALA A 124 21.17 -2.23 15.08
C ALA A 124 21.04 -3.71 14.70
N ASP A 125 21.82 -4.54 15.36
CA ASP A 125 21.83 -6.00 15.18
C ASP A 125 21.30 -6.70 16.43
N GLY A 126 20.64 -7.85 16.24
CA GLY A 126 20.14 -8.67 17.32
C GLY A 126 19.10 -7.95 18.20
N VAL A 127 18.25 -7.13 17.60
CA VAL A 127 17.24 -6.38 18.36
C VAL A 127 16.19 -7.32 18.90
N SER A 128 15.95 -7.29 20.19
CA SER A 128 14.80 -7.94 20.81
C SER A 128 13.95 -6.92 21.57
N PHE A 129 12.65 -7.17 21.61
CA PHE A 129 11.72 -6.34 22.36
C PHE A 129 10.67 -7.19 23.04
N SER A 130 10.30 -6.81 24.24
CA SER A 130 9.26 -7.50 25.00
C SER A 130 8.46 -6.56 25.88
N MET A 131 7.18 -6.86 25.97
CA MET A 131 6.25 -6.26 26.91
C MET A 131 5.50 -7.40 27.60
N PRO A 132 5.73 -7.64 28.89
CA PRO A 132 5.20 -8.79 29.59
C PRO A 132 3.71 -9.00 29.39
N GLY A 133 3.31 -10.21 29.02
CA GLY A 133 1.91 -10.58 28.80
C GLY A 133 1.22 -9.91 27.60
N LEU A 134 1.95 -9.26 26.70
CA LEU A 134 1.36 -8.55 25.56
C LEU A 134 2.10 -8.79 24.25
N LEU A 135 3.42 -8.60 24.22
CA LEU A 135 4.21 -8.60 22.99
C LEU A 135 5.62 -9.13 23.30
N ALA A 136 6.12 -9.99 22.42
CA ALA A 136 7.53 -10.34 22.36
C ALA A 136 7.94 -10.42 20.89
N GLY A 137 9.18 -10.02 20.59
CA GLY A 137 9.67 -10.12 19.22
C GLY A 137 11.16 -9.88 19.10
N SER A 138 11.66 -10.14 17.91
CA SER A 138 13.06 -9.93 17.53
C SER A 138 13.16 -9.43 16.11
N LEU A 139 14.23 -8.70 15.83
CA LEU A 139 14.60 -8.19 14.53
C LEU A 139 16.09 -8.46 14.34
N LYS A 140 16.47 -9.16 13.29
CA LYS A 140 17.87 -9.54 13.08
C LYS A 140 18.74 -8.33 12.81
N HIS A 141 18.26 -7.43 11.96
CA HIS A 141 19.00 -6.23 11.55
C HIS A 141 18.05 -5.09 11.27
N ALA A 142 18.40 -3.88 11.69
CA ALA A 142 17.76 -2.62 11.30
C ALA A 142 18.83 -1.62 10.89
N ALA A 143 18.57 -0.84 9.85
CA ALA A 143 19.46 0.22 9.42
C ALA A 143 18.65 1.45 8.98
N ILE A 144 19.18 2.63 9.33
CA ILE A 144 18.73 3.93 8.81
C ILE A 144 19.95 4.56 8.17
N SER A 145 19.83 5.13 6.99
CA SER A 145 20.93 5.76 6.25
C SER A 145 20.57 7.15 5.76
N GLY A 146 21.57 8.02 5.68
CA GLY A 146 21.45 9.34 5.07
C GLY A 146 20.39 10.23 5.73
N VAL A 147 20.57 10.52 7.02
CA VAL A 147 19.60 11.37 7.76
C VAL A 147 20.07 12.81 7.71
N SER A 148 19.28 13.68 7.07
CA SER A 148 19.46 15.13 7.10
C SER A 148 18.22 15.82 7.65
N ALA A 149 18.39 16.99 8.26
CA ALA A 149 17.28 17.75 8.84
C ALA A 149 17.56 19.27 8.74
N ASP A 150 16.51 20.07 8.87
CA ASP A 150 16.67 21.53 8.96
C ASP A 150 17.47 21.90 10.21
N ALA A 151 18.46 22.76 10.05
CA ALA A 151 19.36 23.20 11.12
C ALA A 151 18.60 23.84 12.31
N ARG A 152 17.45 24.47 12.05
CA ARG A 152 16.59 25.03 13.12
C ARG A 152 16.03 23.94 14.02
N HIS A 153 15.60 22.81 13.44
CA HIS A 153 15.09 21.65 14.18
C HIS A 153 16.22 20.96 14.96
N VAL A 154 17.40 20.81 14.35
CA VAL A 154 18.59 20.29 15.04
C VAL A 154 18.95 21.17 16.23
N ARG A 155 18.94 22.49 16.07
CA ARG A 155 19.19 23.46 17.15
C ARG A 155 18.14 23.31 18.26
N ALA A 156 16.86 23.26 17.91
CA ALA A 156 15.78 23.09 18.89
C ALA A 156 15.96 21.81 19.72
N ILE A 157 16.32 20.70 19.09
CA ILE A 157 16.59 19.41 19.78
C ILE A 157 17.80 19.53 20.69
N LEU A 158 18.90 20.15 20.23
CA LEU A 158 20.10 20.36 21.04
C LEU A 158 19.85 21.27 22.23
N ASP A 159 18.91 22.21 22.11
CA ASP A 159 18.46 23.11 23.20
C ASP A 159 17.41 22.46 24.10
N GLY A 160 17.04 21.19 23.86
CA GLY A 160 16.07 20.45 24.65
C GLY A 160 14.59 20.73 24.31
N ARG A 161 14.33 21.46 23.21
CA ARG A 161 12.99 21.66 22.67
C ARG A 161 12.57 20.47 21.82
N ARG A 162 11.29 20.23 21.73
CA ARG A 162 10.71 19.15 20.88
C ARG A 162 9.99 19.79 19.70
N PRO A 163 10.55 19.74 18.49
CA PRO A 163 9.81 20.13 17.28
C PRO A 163 8.57 19.27 17.10
N GLU A 164 7.56 19.80 16.43
CA GLU A 164 6.39 19.00 16.05
C GLU A 164 6.79 17.89 15.07
N PRO A 165 6.17 16.68 15.18
CA PRO A 165 6.49 15.55 14.32
C PRO A 165 6.31 15.85 12.82
N VAL A 166 5.30 16.64 12.46
CA VAL A 166 5.02 17.02 11.07
C VAL A 166 6.11 17.95 10.54
N ASP A 167 6.55 18.93 11.34
CA ASP A 167 7.63 19.85 10.97
C ASP A 167 8.95 19.10 10.73
N LEU A 168 9.21 18.09 11.57
CA LEU A 168 10.38 17.22 11.37
C LEU A 168 10.27 16.44 10.07
N LEU A 169 9.12 15.84 9.77
CA LEU A 169 8.90 15.06 8.55
C LEU A 169 8.94 15.91 7.27
N GLU A 170 8.43 17.15 7.34
CA GLU A 170 8.42 18.09 6.20
C GLU A 170 9.84 18.47 5.75
N HIS A 171 10.79 18.51 6.70
CA HIS A 171 12.16 18.98 6.45
C HIS A 171 13.23 17.92 6.68
N ALA A 172 12.82 16.69 6.99
CA ALA A 172 13.74 15.57 7.11
C ALA A 172 13.97 14.90 5.74
N VAL A 173 15.20 14.49 5.54
CA VAL A 173 15.56 13.58 4.45
C VAL A 173 16.10 12.31 5.08
N ILE A 174 15.60 11.16 4.63
CA ILE A 174 16.11 9.84 5.01
C ILE A 174 16.30 9.06 3.72
N ASP A 175 17.55 8.74 3.38
CA ASP A 175 17.85 7.99 2.16
C ASP A 175 17.31 6.57 2.21
N GLY A 176 17.37 5.93 3.38
CA GLY A 176 16.88 4.59 3.51
C GLY A 176 16.62 4.15 4.95
N LEU A 177 15.64 3.25 5.08
CA LEU A 177 15.38 2.49 6.29
C LEU A 177 15.16 1.03 5.89
N ASP A 178 15.94 0.14 6.49
CA ASP A 178 15.89 -1.30 6.27
C ASP A 178 15.61 -2.02 7.58
N ALA A 179 14.81 -3.08 7.53
CA ALA A 179 14.61 -4.01 8.62
C ALA A 179 14.53 -5.43 8.07
N VAL A 180 15.22 -6.38 8.68
CA VAL A 180 15.34 -7.75 8.16
C VAL A 180 15.02 -8.75 9.24
N ASN A 181 14.19 -9.75 8.87
CA ASN A 181 13.79 -10.86 9.74
C ASN A 181 13.15 -10.41 11.06
N LEU A 182 12.09 -9.61 10.96
CA LEU A 182 11.22 -9.29 12.09
C LEU A 182 10.36 -10.53 12.43
N ARG A 183 10.34 -10.88 13.70
CA ARG A 183 9.42 -11.87 14.27
C ARG A 183 8.77 -11.26 15.49
N ALA A 184 7.48 -11.36 15.60
CA ALA A 184 6.73 -10.86 16.75
C ALA A 184 5.61 -11.81 17.13
N THR A 185 5.34 -11.91 18.42
CA THR A 185 4.20 -12.65 18.96
C THR A 185 3.42 -11.71 19.85
N VAL A 186 2.12 -11.57 19.57
CA VAL A 186 1.19 -10.74 20.34
C VAL A 186 0.26 -11.67 21.10
N GLN A 187 0.14 -11.48 22.39
CA GLN A 187 -0.84 -12.18 23.23
C GLN A 187 -2.19 -11.45 23.10
N THR A 188 -3.21 -12.19 22.73
CA THR A 188 -4.59 -11.69 22.66
C THR A 188 -5.42 -12.37 23.74
N GLY A 189 -6.59 -11.82 24.08
CA GLY A 189 -7.48 -12.44 25.06
C GLY A 189 -7.96 -13.86 24.70
N THR A 190 -7.84 -14.25 23.43
CA THR A 190 -8.29 -15.55 22.87
C THR A 190 -7.14 -16.46 22.44
N GLY A 191 -5.87 -16.06 22.64
CA GLY A 191 -4.71 -16.85 22.24
C GLY A 191 -3.50 -15.98 21.87
N SER A 192 -2.64 -16.50 21.03
CA SER A 192 -1.48 -15.76 20.50
C SER A 192 -1.53 -15.63 18.99
N ALA A 193 -1.07 -14.49 18.49
CA ALA A 193 -0.85 -14.25 17.07
C ALA A 193 0.65 -14.07 16.82
N ALA A 194 1.20 -14.82 15.86
CA ALA A 194 2.58 -14.66 15.40
C ALA A 194 2.59 -13.85 14.09
N CYS A 195 3.53 -12.92 13.99
CA CYS A 195 3.78 -12.14 12.79
C CYS A 195 5.25 -12.25 12.41
N THR A 196 5.53 -12.47 11.12
CA THR A 196 6.90 -12.46 10.59
C THR A 196 6.97 -11.56 9.36
N LEU A 197 8.09 -10.88 9.20
CA LEU A 197 8.40 -10.05 8.05
C LEU A 197 9.84 -10.35 7.63
N GLY A 198 10.03 -10.79 6.40
CA GLY A 198 11.35 -11.12 5.86
C GLY A 198 12.21 -9.88 5.70
N ALA A 199 11.68 -8.87 5.00
CA ALA A 199 12.33 -7.57 4.88
C ALA A 199 11.30 -6.42 4.80
N PHE A 200 11.69 -5.28 5.36
CA PHE A 200 11.08 -3.98 5.14
C PHE A 200 12.12 -3.04 4.57
N ARG A 201 11.74 -2.30 3.55
CA ARG A 201 12.58 -1.25 2.96
C ARG A 201 11.76 0.01 2.75
N LEU A 202 12.34 1.14 3.09
CA LEU A 202 11.87 2.47 2.74
C LEU A 202 13.04 3.21 2.11
N ARG A 203 12.80 3.90 1.01
CA ARG A 203 13.81 4.71 0.29
C ARG A 203 13.27 6.10 0.02
N GLY A 204 14.15 7.08 0.06
CA GLY A 204 13.91 8.43 -0.40
C GLY A 204 12.76 9.12 0.31
N LEU A 205 12.79 9.21 1.64
CA LEU A 205 11.86 10.08 2.37
C LEU A 205 12.36 11.51 2.32
N HIS A 206 11.62 12.39 1.67
CA HIS A 206 11.88 13.84 1.58
C HIS A 206 10.59 14.59 1.25
N ASP A 207 10.45 15.83 1.71
CA ASP A 207 9.32 16.72 1.39
C ASP A 207 7.95 16.06 1.54
N LEU A 208 7.75 15.33 2.64
CA LEU A 208 6.55 14.52 2.90
C LEU A 208 6.27 13.43 1.84
N GLY A 209 7.26 13.12 1.01
CA GLY A 209 7.20 12.07 0.00
C GLY A 209 8.06 10.88 0.37
N ILE A 210 7.75 9.72 -0.20
CA ILE A 210 8.53 8.50 -0.08
C ILE A 210 8.66 7.91 -1.48
N GLU A 211 9.89 7.67 -1.93
CA GLU A 211 10.13 7.11 -3.25
C GLU A 211 9.70 5.65 -3.36
N GLU A 212 10.02 4.86 -2.33
CA GLU A 212 9.74 3.43 -2.31
C GLU A 212 9.45 2.92 -0.90
N ILE A 213 8.39 2.11 -0.77
CA ILE A 213 8.12 1.27 0.42
C ILE A 213 7.94 -0.16 -0.05
N ARG A 214 8.63 -1.11 0.58
CA ARG A 214 8.47 -2.55 0.33
C ARG A 214 8.40 -3.36 1.62
N PHE A 215 7.47 -4.30 1.65
CA PHE A 215 7.37 -5.35 2.65
C PHE A 215 7.49 -6.68 1.93
N GLU A 216 8.46 -7.50 2.31
CA GLU A 216 8.71 -8.80 1.71
C GLU A 216 8.41 -9.90 2.74
N GLN A 217 7.71 -10.95 2.31
CA GLN A 217 7.40 -12.14 3.13
C GLN A 217 6.69 -11.77 4.45
N LEU A 218 5.67 -10.94 4.37
CA LEU A 218 4.80 -10.64 5.50
C LEU A 218 3.88 -11.84 5.76
N ASN A 219 3.95 -12.42 6.95
CA ASN A 219 3.06 -13.51 7.35
C ASN A 219 2.51 -13.22 8.75
N ALA A 220 1.24 -13.57 8.93
CA ALA A 220 0.55 -13.54 10.21
C ALA A 220 -0.15 -14.87 10.44
N ALA A 221 -0.08 -15.40 11.63
CA ALA A 221 -0.70 -16.66 11.98
C ALA A 221 -1.26 -16.63 13.39
N THR A 222 -2.44 -17.18 13.56
CA THR A 222 -3.04 -17.58 14.82
C THR A 222 -3.12 -19.10 14.89
N ASN A 223 -3.67 -19.66 15.95
CA ASN A 223 -3.92 -21.09 16.03
C ASN A 223 -4.88 -21.62 14.96
N LYS A 224 -5.72 -20.74 14.38
CA LYS A 224 -6.80 -21.13 13.46
C LYS A 224 -6.66 -20.53 12.06
N GLU A 225 -5.95 -19.43 11.92
CA GLU A 225 -5.92 -18.63 10.69
C GLU A 225 -4.50 -18.28 10.31
N ARG A 226 -4.24 -18.17 9.01
CA ARG A 226 -2.96 -17.76 8.46
C ARG A 226 -3.20 -16.79 7.32
N ALA A 227 -2.40 -15.73 7.29
CA ALA A 227 -2.36 -14.79 6.18
C ALA A 227 -0.91 -14.57 5.76
N GLY A 228 -0.67 -14.41 4.47
CA GLY A 228 0.66 -14.14 3.94
C GLY A 228 0.61 -13.25 2.71
N ILE A 229 1.63 -12.42 2.54
CA ILE A 229 1.87 -11.59 1.36
C ILE A 229 3.35 -11.74 1.03
N ALA A 230 3.68 -12.18 -0.19
CA ALA A 230 5.07 -12.31 -0.59
C ALA A 230 5.73 -10.94 -0.81
N LEU A 231 5.02 -10.02 -1.46
CA LEU A 231 5.47 -8.66 -1.69
C LEU A 231 4.28 -7.69 -1.60
N PHE A 232 4.44 -6.67 -0.77
CA PHE A 232 3.68 -5.42 -0.84
C PHE A 232 4.64 -4.31 -1.21
N GLY A 233 4.37 -3.60 -2.31
CA GLY A 233 5.18 -2.50 -2.81
C GLY A 233 4.35 -1.25 -3.04
N MET A 234 4.93 -0.09 -2.72
CA MET A 234 4.36 1.21 -3.01
C MET A 234 5.48 2.15 -3.44
N ASP A 235 5.35 2.73 -4.64
CA ASP A 235 6.33 3.66 -5.19
C ASP A 235 5.74 5.06 -5.36
N GLY A 236 6.55 6.08 -5.10
CA GLY A 236 6.18 7.46 -5.31
C GLY A 236 5.01 7.95 -4.45
N PHE A 237 4.98 7.53 -3.19
CA PHE A 237 4.00 8.05 -2.23
C PHE A 237 4.28 9.51 -1.91
N ARG A 238 3.23 10.33 -1.88
CA ARG A 238 3.25 11.72 -1.42
C ARG A 238 2.16 11.90 -0.39
N ALA A 239 2.55 12.28 0.81
CA ALA A 239 1.57 12.66 1.84
C ALA A 239 0.85 13.96 1.42
N PRO A 240 -0.32 14.25 1.99
CA PRO A 240 -0.93 15.56 1.86
C PRO A 240 -0.01 16.65 2.44
N ASP A 241 -0.31 17.91 2.14
CA ASP A 241 0.44 19.03 2.72
C ASP A 241 0.50 18.99 4.25
N ALA A 242 1.47 19.69 4.81
CA ALA A 242 1.73 19.67 6.25
C ALA A 242 0.51 20.09 7.10
N ALA A 243 -0.32 21.01 6.60
CA ALA A 243 -1.52 21.48 7.32
C ALA A 243 -2.57 20.35 7.39
N THR A 244 -2.83 19.70 6.26
CA THR A 244 -3.72 18.55 6.16
C THR A 244 -3.20 17.38 7.02
N LEU A 245 -1.89 17.12 6.98
CA LEU A 245 -1.27 16.05 7.78
C LEU A 245 -1.38 16.32 9.29
N ARG A 246 -1.16 17.58 9.73
CA ARG A 246 -1.38 17.97 11.15
C ARG A 246 -2.83 17.74 11.56
N LEU A 247 -3.78 18.12 10.71
CA LEU A 247 -5.20 17.91 10.98
C LEU A 247 -5.52 16.40 11.10
N LEU A 248 -5.05 15.57 10.16
CA LEU A 248 -5.22 14.12 10.20
C LEU A 248 -4.65 13.50 11.47
N LEU A 249 -3.46 13.90 11.88
CA LEU A 249 -2.83 13.40 13.10
C LEU A 249 -3.52 13.92 14.38
N SER A 250 -4.21 15.07 14.31
CA SER A 250 -4.99 15.63 15.43
C SER A 250 -6.34 14.95 15.60
N VAL A 251 -6.87 14.33 14.55
CA VAL A 251 -8.07 13.49 14.63
C VAL A 251 -7.72 12.25 15.46
N ARG A 252 -7.85 12.39 16.77
CA ARG A 252 -7.65 11.26 17.68
C ARG A 252 -8.77 10.26 17.42
N LEU A 253 -8.39 9.11 16.88
CA LEU A 253 -9.22 7.91 16.85
C LEU A 253 -9.38 7.32 18.29
N ASP A 254 -9.51 8.18 19.27
CA ASP A 254 -9.86 7.77 20.63
C ASP A 254 -11.31 7.29 20.58
N GLY A 255 -11.53 5.99 20.81
CA GLY A 255 -12.88 5.41 20.94
C GLY A 255 -13.75 6.01 22.05
N LYS A 256 -13.35 7.16 22.60
CA LYS A 256 -14.05 7.98 23.57
C LYS A 256 -14.75 9.21 22.96
N LYS A 257 -14.52 9.53 21.67
CA LYS A 257 -15.25 10.61 21.01
C LYS A 257 -16.69 10.16 20.72
N SER A 258 -17.62 11.06 20.89
CA SER A 258 -19.00 10.81 20.45
C SER A 258 -19.03 10.67 18.91
N PRO A 259 -19.95 9.87 18.33
CA PRO A 259 -20.11 9.76 16.89
C PRO A 259 -20.23 11.12 16.18
N GLN A 260 -20.94 12.06 16.77
CA GLN A 260 -21.14 13.42 16.25
C GLN A 260 -19.83 14.26 16.20
N ALA A 261 -18.91 14.03 17.14
CA ALA A 261 -17.60 14.70 17.11
C ALA A 261 -16.70 14.10 16.05
N LEU A 262 -16.79 12.80 15.81
CA LEU A 262 -16.07 12.11 14.74
C LEU A 262 -16.58 12.54 13.36
N ASP A 263 -17.91 12.66 13.19
CA ASP A 263 -18.53 13.11 11.95
C ASP A 263 -18.05 14.53 11.54
N LYS A 264 -18.00 15.47 12.51
CA LYS A 264 -17.47 16.81 12.25
C LYS A 264 -16.00 16.83 11.86
N ASP A 265 -15.18 15.98 12.49
CA ASP A 265 -13.76 15.86 12.14
C ASP A 265 -13.61 15.30 10.72
N ILE A 266 -14.42 14.31 10.34
CA ILE A 266 -14.46 13.72 8.98
C ILE A 266 -14.92 14.75 7.95
N GLU A 267 -15.99 15.50 8.22
CA GLU A 267 -16.48 16.55 7.31
C GLU A 267 -15.41 17.62 7.01
N HIS A 268 -14.55 17.94 7.97
CA HIS A 268 -13.43 18.89 7.76
C HIS A 268 -12.28 18.30 6.97
N VAL A 269 -11.95 17.04 7.20
CA VAL A 269 -10.81 16.35 6.57
C VAL A 269 -11.13 15.91 5.14
N LEU A 270 -12.38 15.53 4.88
CA LEU A 270 -12.78 14.92 3.59
C LEU A 270 -12.48 15.81 2.37
N PRO A 271 -12.80 17.14 2.37
CA PRO A 271 -12.47 18.01 1.25
C PRO A 271 -10.96 18.12 0.99
N MET A 272 -10.15 18.16 2.04
CA MET A 272 -8.69 18.24 1.94
C MET A 272 -8.10 16.93 1.38
N LEU A 273 -8.61 15.78 1.80
CA LEU A 273 -8.26 14.48 1.22
C LEU A 273 -8.68 14.37 -0.25
N GLN A 274 -9.87 14.88 -0.60
CA GLN A 274 -10.30 14.94 -2.00
C GLN A 274 -9.37 15.80 -2.83
N GLN A 275 -8.99 16.99 -2.34
CA GLN A 275 -8.02 17.85 -3.00
C GLN A 275 -6.68 17.16 -3.22
N TRP A 276 -6.18 16.46 -2.21
CA TRP A 276 -4.94 15.68 -2.30
C TRP A 276 -5.05 14.53 -3.32
N LEU A 277 -6.15 13.77 -3.31
CA LEU A 277 -6.39 12.69 -4.27
C LEU A 277 -6.56 13.18 -5.71
N THR A 278 -7.04 14.41 -5.90
CA THR A 278 -7.28 15.01 -7.21
C THR A 278 -6.17 15.95 -7.68
N ALA A 279 -5.07 16.07 -6.92
CA ALA A 279 -3.89 16.84 -7.32
C ALA A 279 -3.33 16.32 -8.65
N THR A 280 -2.66 17.20 -9.42
CA THR A 280 -2.09 16.83 -10.73
C THR A 280 -1.18 15.60 -10.65
N ILE A 281 -0.36 15.53 -9.59
CA ILE A 281 0.49 14.37 -9.30
C ILE A 281 -0.29 13.45 -8.37
N PRO A 282 -0.43 12.16 -8.71
CA PRO A 282 -1.15 11.22 -7.88
C PRO A 282 -0.44 10.99 -6.53
N PRO A 283 -1.21 10.69 -5.47
CA PRO A 283 -0.64 10.45 -4.13
C PRO A 283 0.21 9.18 -4.04
N VAL A 284 0.01 8.25 -4.95
CA VAL A 284 0.80 7.02 -5.10
C VAL A 284 0.98 6.76 -6.58
N ARG A 285 2.21 6.50 -7.00
CA ARG A 285 2.51 6.22 -8.42
C ARG A 285 2.31 4.75 -8.77
N VAL A 286 2.76 3.85 -7.90
CA VAL A 286 2.59 2.41 -8.08
C VAL A 286 2.18 1.80 -6.74
N LEU A 287 1.18 0.92 -6.78
CA LEU A 287 0.81 0.05 -5.66
C LEU A 287 0.78 -1.39 -6.20
N ALA A 288 1.49 -2.30 -5.54
CA ALA A 288 1.54 -3.70 -5.92
C ALA A 288 1.39 -4.62 -4.70
N VAL A 289 0.60 -5.68 -4.87
CA VAL A 289 0.48 -6.80 -3.91
C VAL A 289 0.69 -8.08 -4.70
N GLU A 290 1.67 -8.89 -4.29
CA GLU A 290 1.98 -10.13 -4.97
C GLU A 290 1.85 -11.33 -4.03
N LYS A 291 1.26 -12.41 -4.54
CA LYS A 291 1.12 -13.70 -3.87
C LYS A 291 0.55 -13.56 -2.45
N ALA A 292 -0.57 -12.84 -2.34
CA ALA A 292 -1.30 -12.78 -1.10
C ALA A 292 -2.10 -14.08 -0.90
N SER A 293 -2.17 -14.54 0.34
CA SER A 293 -2.95 -15.72 0.70
C SER A 293 -3.56 -15.56 2.08
N PHE A 294 -4.75 -16.09 2.24
CA PHE A 294 -5.43 -16.22 3.51
C PHE A 294 -6.03 -17.61 3.63
N ARG A 295 -5.87 -18.22 4.82
CA ARG A 295 -6.52 -19.46 5.18
C ARG A 295 -7.24 -19.25 6.50
N GLY A 296 -8.54 -19.37 6.48
CA GLY A 296 -9.40 -19.30 7.65
C GLY A 296 -9.40 -20.57 8.48
N SER A 297 -10.28 -20.62 9.46
CA SER A 297 -10.41 -21.74 10.39
C SER A 297 -10.96 -23.01 9.77
N ARG A 298 -11.71 -22.92 8.66
CA ARG A 298 -12.23 -24.08 7.92
C ARG A 298 -11.35 -24.33 6.69
N PRO A 299 -11.19 -25.62 6.27
CA PRO A 299 -10.37 -25.99 5.11
C PRO A 299 -10.75 -25.28 3.81
N GLN A 300 -12.03 -24.96 3.66
CA GLN A 300 -12.56 -24.26 2.49
C GLN A 300 -12.38 -22.75 2.51
N ASP A 301 -12.04 -22.17 3.63
CA ASP A 301 -11.85 -20.71 3.77
C ASP A 301 -10.44 -20.31 3.27
N VAL A 302 -10.16 -20.61 1.99
CA VAL A 302 -8.87 -20.28 1.36
C VAL A 302 -9.11 -19.20 0.31
N MET A 303 -8.39 -18.09 0.46
CA MET A 303 -8.33 -17.03 -0.53
C MET A 303 -6.88 -16.86 -0.99
N SER A 304 -6.68 -16.55 -2.27
CA SER A 304 -5.36 -16.20 -2.79
C SER A 304 -5.46 -15.16 -3.88
N LEU A 305 -4.37 -14.46 -4.09
CA LEU A 305 -4.20 -13.43 -5.10
C LEU A 305 -2.77 -13.56 -5.62
N ASP A 306 -2.59 -13.76 -6.93
CA ASP A 306 -1.24 -13.78 -7.51
C ASP A 306 -0.68 -12.37 -7.67
N LEU A 307 -1.48 -11.44 -8.24
CA LEU A 307 -1.07 -10.05 -8.43
C LEU A 307 -2.27 -9.11 -8.34
N MET A 308 -2.12 -8.03 -7.59
CA MET A 308 -2.90 -6.81 -7.73
C MET A 308 -1.92 -5.65 -7.95
N ARG A 309 -2.12 -4.90 -9.02
CA ARG A 309 -1.26 -3.77 -9.37
C ARG A 309 -2.08 -2.58 -9.83
N LEU A 310 -1.71 -1.42 -9.34
CA LEU A 310 -2.19 -0.11 -9.76
C LEU A 310 -0.97 0.72 -10.17
N ASP A 311 -0.90 1.11 -11.44
CA ASP A 311 0.03 2.12 -11.95
C ASP A 311 -0.77 3.40 -12.18
N TRP A 312 -0.55 4.39 -11.34
CA TRP A 312 -1.25 5.67 -11.37
C TRP A 312 -0.27 6.75 -11.78
N LEU A 313 -0.19 7.00 -13.08
CA LEU A 313 0.86 7.81 -13.67
C LEU A 313 0.57 9.31 -13.57
N SER A 314 -0.69 9.71 -13.76
CA SER A 314 -1.12 11.11 -13.70
C SER A 314 -2.61 11.24 -13.39
N ASN A 315 -3.01 12.38 -12.84
CA ASN A 315 -4.40 12.77 -12.67
C ASN A 315 -4.88 13.76 -13.75
N ARG A 316 -3.95 14.51 -14.36
CA ARG A 316 -4.26 15.54 -15.40
C ARG A 316 -3.10 15.63 -16.40
N PRO A 317 -3.22 15.03 -17.61
CA PRO A 317 -4.28 14.12 -18.03
C PRO A 317 -4.31 12.86 -17.17
N ARG A 318 -5.47 12.23 -17.02
CA ARG A 318 -5.57 11.02 -16.23
C ARG A 318 -4.95 9.84 -16.96
N GLU A 319 -4.01 9.18 -16.30
CA GLU A 319 -3.40 7.93 -16.78
C GLU A 319 -3.31 6.94 -15.63
N MET A 320 -4.03 5.85 -15.73
CA MET A 320 -4.07 4.82 -14.69
C MET A 320 -4.23 3.44 -15.32
N LYS A 321 -3.46 2.47 -14.83
CA LYS A 321 -3.60 1.06 -15.20
C LYS A 321 -3.85 0.24 -13.95
N THR A 322 -4.78 -0.69 -14.03
CA THR A 322 -5.02 -1.66 -12.97
C THR A 322 -4.92 -3.07 -13.50
N ALA A 323 -4.41 -3.97 -12.70
CA ALA A 323 -4.39 -5.41 -13.00
C ALA A 323 -4.68 -6.21 -11.73
N VAL A 324 -5.53 -7.22 -11.88
CA VAL A 324 -5.78 -8.25 -10.86
C VAL A 324 -5.63 -9.59 -11.55
N LYS A 325 -4.74 -10.45 -11.02
CA LYS A 325 -4.49 -11.78 -11.58
C LYS A 325 -4.70 -12.86 -10.53
N ASP A 326 -5.43 -13.87 -10.92
CA ASP A 326 -5.72 -15.06 -10.11
C ASP A 326 -6.18 -14.73 -8.68
N LEU A 327 -7.14 -13.81 -8.55
CA LEU A 327 -7.87 -13.65 -7.30
C LEU A 327 -8.81 -14.84 -7.13
N VAL A 328 -8.49 -15.71 -6.18
CA VAL A 328 -9.28 -16.90 -5.86
C VAL A 328 -10.05 -16.65 -4.56
N LEU A 329 -11.36 -16.78 -4.62
CA LEU A 329 -12.28 -16.65 -3.49
C LEU A 329 -13.05 -17.96 -3.30
N PRO A 330 -13.33 -18.41 -2.05
CA PRO A 330 -14.20 -19.56 -1.82
C PRO A 330 -15.62 -19.26 -2.31
N ALA A 331 -16.23 -20.19 -3.03
CA ALA A 331 -17.60 -20.02 -3.54
C ALA A 331 -18.62 -19.72 -2.43
N GLN A 332 -18.41 -20.28 -1.24
CA GLN A 332 -19.27 -20.06 -0.07
C GLN A 332 -19.38 -18.60 0.38
N LEU A 333 -18.40 -17.74 0.09
CA LEU A 333 -18.49 -16.30 0.35
C LEU A 333 -19.63 -15.64 -0.46
N VAL A 334 -19.87 -16.13 -1.67
CA VAL A 334 -20.94 -15.64 -2.54
C VAL A 334 -22.25 -16.37 -2.22
N GLU A 335 -22.18 -17.66 -1.92
CA GLU A 335 -23.34 -18.45 -1.51
C GLU A 335 -24.01 -17.93 -0.24
N SER A 336 -23.21 -17.40 0.70
CA SER A 336 -23.76 -16.75 1.92
C SER A 336 -24.61 -15.51 1.64
N ASN A 337 -24.52 -14.95 0.42
CA ASN A 337 -25.34 -13.84 -0.05
C ASN A 337 -26.52 -14.28 -0.93
N GLY A 338 -26.86 -15.56 -0.91
CA GLY A 338 -28.07 -16.10 -1.55
C GLY A 338 -27.89 -16.58 -2.99
N LEU A 339 -26.68 -16.55 -3.54
CA LEU A 339 -26.41 -17.12 -4.87
C LEU A 339 -25.89 -18.55 -4.73
N HIS A 340 -26.70 -19.53 -5.12
CA HIS A 340 -26.28 -20.93 -5.11
C HIS A 340 -25.39 -21.26 -6.31
N LEU A 341 -24.21 -21.84 -6.06
CA LEU A 341 -23.19 -22.13 -7.07
C LEU A 341 -22.85 -23.64 -7.10
N PRO A 342 -23.75 -24.49 -7.60
CA PRO A 342 -23.57 -25.93 -7.54
C PRO A 342 -22.29 -26.40 -8.26
N GLY A 343 -21.52 -27.24 -7.57
CA GLY A 343 -20.27 -27.79 -8.12
C GLY A 343 -19.06 -26.84 -8.16
N LEU A 344 -19.21 -25.60 -7.70
CA LEU A 344 -18.11 -24.67 -7.54
C LEU A 344 -17.55 -24.70 -6.12
N LYS A 345 -16.22 -24.84 -6.00
CA LYS A 345 -15.53 -24.71 -4.71
C LYS A 345 -14.88 -23.34 -4.56
N GLU A 346 -14.48 -22.75 -5.68
CA GLU A 346 -13.78 -21.48 -5.75
C GLU A 346 -14.23 -20.65 -6.95
N LEU A 347 -14.11 -19.34 -6.82
CA LEU A 347 -14.27 -18.35 -7.89
C LEU A 347 -12.90 -17.79 -8.21
N ARG A 348 -12.52 -17.79 -9.48
CA ARG A 348 -11.23 -17.26 -9.95
C ARG A 348 -11.47 -16.07 -10.85
N PHE A 349 -11.00 -14.92 -10.40
CA PHE A 349 -11.18 -13.62 -11.04
C PHE A 349 -9.87 -13.08 -11.61
N ASN A 350 -9.92 -12.55 -12.83
CA ASN A 350 -8.85 -11.79 -13.48
C ASN A 350 -9.44 -10.53 -14.12
N GLY A 351 -8.64 -9.46 -14.15
CA GLY A 351 -9.06 -8.24 -14.80
C GLY A 351 -7.90 -7.28 -15.01
N GLU A 352 -8.01 -6.50 -16.08
CA GLU A 352 -7.09 -5.41 -16.39
C GLU A 352 -7.89 -4.23 -16.92
N SER A 353 -7.49 -3.01 -16.57
CA SER A 353 -8.00 -1.78 -17.18
C SER A 353 -6.88 -0.78 -17.45
N ASP A 354 -7.04 -0.03 -18.55
CA ASP A 354 -6.22 1.11 -18.91
C ASP A 354 -7.16 2.31 -19.04
N THR A 355 -6.92 3.35 -18.24
CA THR A 355 -7.71 4.58 -18.21
C THR A 355 -6.85 5.74 -18.65
N ARG A 356 -7.30 6.51 -19.65
CA ARG A 356 -6.62 7.69 -20.17
C ARG A 356 -7.59 8.84 -20.35
N ASP A 357 -7.10 10.05 -20.11
CA ASP A 357 -7.80 11.29 -20.45
C ASP A 357 -7.39 11.70 -21.87
N GLU A 358 -8.36 11.76 -22.76
CA GLU A 358 -8.22 12.22 -24.15
C GLU A 358 -9.14 13.43 -24.34
N ASP A 359 -8.57 14.62 -24.43
CA ASP A 359 -9.31 15.88 -24.68
C ASP A 359 -10.48 16.16 -23.72
N GLY A 360 -10.27 15.90 -22.42
CA GLY A 360 -11.28 16.09 -21.37
C GLY A 360 -12.32 14.97 -21.30
N ARG A 361 -12.11 13.89 -22.05
CA ARG A 361 -12.89 12.65 -21.98
C ARG A 361 -12.03 11.55 -21.41
N ILE A 362 -12.60 10.77 -20.51
CA ILE A 362 -11.94 9.60 -19.98
C ILE A 362 -12.24 8.45 -20.92
N ARG A 363 -11.17 7.87 -21.47
CA ARG A 363 -11.26 6.60 -22.17
C ARG A 363 -10.78 5.48 -21.29
N GLU A 364 -11.59 4.47 -21.14
CA GLU A 364 -11.28 3.29 -20.34
C GLU A 364 -11.45 2.04 -21.19
N THR A 365 -10.42 1.20 -21.23
CA THR A 365 -10.42 -0.08 -21.91
C THR A 365 -9.99 -1.16 -20.94
N GLY A 366 -10.59 -2.34 -21.04
CA GLY A 366 -10.20 -3.41 -20.14
C GLY A 366 -10.98 -4.70 -20.36
N TYR A 367 -10.68 -5.65 -19.49
CA TYR A 367 -11.45 -6.87 -19.40
C TYR A 367 -11.61 -7.32 -17.93
N LEU A 368 -12.69 -8.03 -17.68
CA LEU A 368 -12.97 -8.75 -16.44
C LEU A 368 -13.29 -10.20 -16.81
N SER A 369 -12.66 -11.14 -16.15
CA SER A 369 -12.86 -12.56 -16.38
C SER A 369 -13.13 -13.27 -15.07
N LEU A 370 -14.21 -14.05 -15.03
CA LEU A 370 -14.54 -14.93 -13.93
C LEU A 370 -14.63 -16.36 -14.51
N ALA A 371 -13.70 -17.21 -14.11
CA ALA A 371 -13.60 -18.57 -14.64
C ALA A 371 -14.90 -19.35 -14.46
N ARG A 372 -15.36 -20.03 -15.49
CA ARG A 372 -16.64 -20.74 -15.61
C ARG A 372 -17.89 -19.85 -15.67
N PHE A 373 -17.75 -18.53 -15.51
CA PHE A 373 -18.86 -17.59 -15.70
C PHE A 373 -18.75 -16.87 -17.04
N GLY A 374 -17.59 -16.32 -17.34
CA GLY A 374 -17.37 -15.62 -18.59
C GLY A 374 -16.33 -14.53 -18.53
N GLN A 375 -16.24 -13.83 -19.65
CA GLN A 375 -15.33 -12.70 -19.82
C GLN A 375 -16.09 -11.51 -20.40
N LEU A 376 -15.99 -10.37 -19.70
CA LEU A 376 -16.44 -9.07 -20.18
C LEU A 376 -15.23 -8.29 -20.69
N ARG A 377 -15.26 -7.83 -21.93
CA ARG A 377 -14.34 -6.82 -22.47
C ARG A 377 -15.11 -5.53 -22.66
N TYR A 378 -14.47 -4.42 -22.39
CA TYR A 378 -15.10 -3.12 -22.54
C TYR A 378 -14.14 -2.07 -23.07
N ASN A 379 -14.70 -1.11 -23.78
CA ASN A 379 -14.06 0.11 -24.24
C ASN A 379 -15.12 1.21 -24.13
N ALA A 380 -14.89 2.18 -23.24
CA ALA A 380 -15.83 3.26 -23.01
C ALA A 380 -15.12 4.61 -22.99
N SER A 381 -15.79 5.63 -23.55
CA SER A 381 -15.36 7.01 -23.48
C SER A 381 -16.46 7.83 -22.82
N TYR A 382 -16.14 8.52 -21.75
CA TYR A 382 -17.11 9.25 -20.94
C TYR A 382 -16.54 10.53 -20.35
N ALA A 383 -17.41 11.46 -19.99
CA ALA A 383 -17.05 12.65 -19.25
C ALA A 383 -17.78 12.69 -17.90
N VAL A 384 -17.05 13.06 -16.84
CA VAL A 384 -17.61 13.23 -15.49
C VAL A 384 -17.41 14.68 -15.07
N PRO A 385 -18.48 15.44 -14.86
CA PRO A 385 -18.38 16.81 -14.36
C PRO A 385 -17.66 16.85 -13.01
N GLY A 386 -16.62 17.68 -12.90
CA GLY A 386 -15.83 17.79 -11.66
C GLY A 386 -14.78 16.72 -11.41
N GLY A 387 -14.61 15.78 -12.35
CA GLY A 387 -13.58 14.73 -12.30
C GLY A 387 -14.00 13.47 -11.55
N VAL A 388 -13.27 12.37 -11.81
CA VAL A 388 -13.65 11.00 -11.40
C VAL A 388 -13.56 10.73 -9.89
N PHE A 389 -12.84 11.54 -9.14
CA PHE A 389 -12.68 11.34 -7.69
C PHE A 389 -13.75 12.03 -6.83
N ASN A 390 -14.69 12.68 -7.46
CA ASN A 390 -15.80 13.26 -6.73
C ASN A 390 -16.90 12.20 -6.65
N PHE A 391 -16.86 11.36 -5.63
CA PHE A 391 -17.72 10.19 -5.43
C PHE A 391 -19.17 10.52 -5.03
N SER A 392 -19.68 11.70 -5.35
CA SER A 392 -21.08 11.94 -5.11
C SER A 392 -21.95 11.15 -6.10
N LEU A 393 -23.01 10.52 -5.63
CA LEU A 393 -23.98 9.81 -6.47
C LEU A 393 -24.51 10.74 -7.57
N MET A 394 -24.70 12.03 -7.27
CA MET A 394 -25.17 13.04 -8.22
C MET A 394 -24.20 13.25 -9.38
N GLN A 395 -22.91 13.14 -9.16
CA GLN A 395 -21.92 13.28 -10.23
C GLN A 395 -21.82 12.03 -11.10
N LEU A 396 -21.94 10.84 -10.52
CA LEU A 396 -22.08 9.62 -11.31
C LEU A 396 -23.32 9.70 -12.20
N LEU A 397 -24.44 10.20 -11.67
CA LEU A 397 -25.69 10.37 -12.42
C LEU A 397 -25.57 11.47 -13.50
N SER A 398 -24.68 12.42 -13.34
CA SER A 398 -24.38 13.49 -14.34
C SER A 398 -23.35 13.08 -15.38
N MET A 399 -22.76 11.88 -15.27
CA MET A 399 -21.83 11.34 -16.25
C MET A 399 -22.47 11.26 -17.63
N THR A 400 -21.71 11.63 -18.67
CA THR A 400 -22.10 11.48 -20.06
C THR A 400 -21.25 10.45 -20.77
N ILE A 401 -21.91 9.52 -21.44
CA ILE A 401 -21.26 8.47 -22.26
C ILE A 401 -21.15 8.96 -23.68
N HIS A 402 -19.94 9.06 -24.21
CA HIS A 402 -19.67 9.41 -25.60
C HIS A 402 -19.71 8.16 -26.48
N ASP A 403 -18.85 7.20 -26.19
CA ASP A 403 -18.76 5.93 -26.88
C ASP A 403 -18.70 4.80 -25.87
N ALA A 404 -19.31 3.67 -26.18
CA ALA A 404 -19.15 2.47 -25.37
C ALA A 404 -19.37 1.21 -26.20
N ALA A 405 -18.52 0.23 -25.98
CA ALA A 405 -18.61 -1.10 -26.53
C ALA A 405 -18.32 -2.12 -25.43
N PHE A 406 -19.21 -3.07 -25.27
CA PHE A 406 -19.07 -4.18 -24.35
C PHE A 406 -19.20 -5.49 -25.13
N SER A 407 -18.36 -6.45 -24.83
CA SER A 407 -18.43 -7.82 -25.38
C SER A 407 -18.34 -8.80 -24.23
N PHE A 408 -19.44 -9.51 -24.00
CA PHE A 408 -19.51 -10.53 -22.96
C PHE A 408 -19.52 -11.91 -23.58
N VAL A 409 -18.54 -12.73 -23.24
CA VAL A 409 -18.46 -14.16 -23.63
C VAL A 409 -18.94 -14.95 -22.42
N ASP A 410 -20.13 -15.56 -22.54
CA ASP A 410 -20.66 -16.45 -21.50
C ASP A 410 -19.93 -17.79 -21.50
N GLN A 411 -19.60 -18.26 -20.28
CA GLN A 411 -19.00 -19.57 -20.03
C GLN A 411 -19.79 -20.37 -18.98
N GLY A 412 -21.03 -19.93 -18.73
CA GLY A 412 -21.95 -20.53 -17.77
C GLY A 412 -22.61 -19.56 -16.81
N ALA A 413 -22.29 -18.25 -16.86
CA ALA A 413 -22.90 -17.26 -15.97
C ALA A 413 -24.41 -17.30 -16.03
N LEU A 414 -24.98 -17.29 -17.22
CA LEU A 414 -26.43 -17.30 -17.39
C LEU A 414 -27.07 -18.57 -16.81
N ALA A 415 -26.41 -19.72 -17.00
CA ALA A 415 -26.90 -20.98 -16.44
C ALA A 415 -26.88 -21.00 -14.90
N TYR A 416 -25.84 -20.46 -14.25
CA TYR A 416 -25.81 -20.30 -12.80
C TYR A 416 -26.90 -19.35 -12.30
N ILE A 417 -27.11 -18.22 -12.97
CA ILE A 417 -28.18 -17.26 -12.62
C ILE A 417 -29.54 -17.90 -12.78
N ALA A 418 -29.77 -18.61 -13.89
CA ALA A 418 -31.03 -19.27 -14.16
C ALA A 418 -31.36 -20.36 -13.14
N LEU A 419 -30.39 -21.20 -12.76
CA LEU A 419 -30.58 -22.26 -11.75
C LEU A 419 -30.94 -21.71 -10.36
N ASN A 420 -30.59 -20.49 -10.04
CA ASN A 420 -30.98 -19.86 -8.78
C ASN A 420 -32.46 -19.45 -8.75
N GLN A 421 -33.10 -19.33 -9.89
CA GLN A 421 -34.46 -18.80 -10.01
C GLN A 421 -35.46 -19.81 -10.54
N HIS A 422 -35.06 -20.75 -11.38
CA HIS A 422 -35.93 -21.61 -12.14
C HIS A 422 -35.40 -23.03 -12.33
N ASP A 423 -36.31 -23.98 -12.47
CA ASP A 423 -35.98 -25.31 -13.00
C ASP A 423 -35.53 -25.19 -14.48
N PRO A 424 -34.63 -26.10 -14.95
CA PRO A 424 -34.16 -26.08 -16.33
C PRO A 424 -35.26 -26.01 -17.40
N ASP A 425 -36.35 -26.73 -17.18
CA ASP A 425 -37.47 -26.79 -18.14
C ASP A 425 -38.24 -25.46 -18.26
N MET A 426 -38.18 -24.60 -17.23
CA MET A 426 -38.92 -23.34 -17.18
C MET A 426 -38.09 -22.12 -17.57
N ALA A 427 -36.77 -22.24 -17.58
CA ALA A 427 -35.88 -21.09 -17.74
C ALA A 427 -36.02 -20.41 -19.12
N GLY A 428 -36.03 -21.17 -20.20
CA GLY A 428 -36.18 -20.63 -21.57
C GLY A 428 -37.50 -19.87 -21.78
N PRO A 429 -38.67 -20.47 -21.52
CA PRO A 429 -39.95 -19.77 -21.60
C PRO A 429 -40.02 -18.52 -20.71
N TYR A 430 -39.48 -18.60 -19.48
CA TYR A 430 -39.45 -17.46 -18.55
C TYR A 430 -38.63 -16.30 -19.07
N PHE A 431 -37.39 -16.54 -19.53
CA PHE A 431 -36.58 -15.49 -20.10
C PHE A 431 -37.18 -14.83 -21.33
N ASN A 432 -37.78 -15.61 -22.20
CA ASN A 432 -38.46 -15.08 -23.38
C ASN A 432 -39.63 -14.17 -22.99
N GLN A 433 -40.45 -14.57 -22.04
CA GLN A 433 -41.56 -13.76 -21.54
C GLN A 433 -41.07 -12.51 -20.81
N ALA A 434 -40.04 -12.64 -19.98
CA ALA A 434 -39.44 -11.53 -19.26
C ALA A 434 -38.83 -10.48 -20.20
N LEU A 435 -38.16 -10.90 -21.29
CA LEU A 435 -37.62 -10.00 -22.30
C LEU A 435 -38.72 -9.23 -23.05
N ASP A 436 -39.81 -9.89 -23.41
CA ASP A 436 -40.95 -9.25 -24.07
C ASP A 436 -41.65 -8.21 -23.18
N TYR A 437 -41.73 -8.50 -21.88
CA TYR A 437 -42.27 -7.57 -20.90
C TYR A 437 -41.31 -6.41 -20.58
N SER A 438 -40.04 -6.70 -20.41
CA SER A 438 -39.02 -5.71 -19.97
C SER A 438 -38.68 -4.73 -21.06
N PHE A 439 -38.74 -5.11 -22.32
CA PHE A 439 -38.34 -4.28 -23.46
C PHE A 439 -39.50 -4.12 -24.47
N PRO A 440 -40.59 -3.43 -24.11
CA PRO A 440 -41.71 -3.22 -24.99
C PRO A 440 -41.38 -2.27 -26.13
N GLY A 441 -42.18 -2.29 -27.20
CA GLY A 441 -42.08 -1.37 -28.31
C GLY A 441 -41.19 -1.86 -29.46
N ARG A 442 -41.48 -1.33 -30.68
CA ARG A 442 -40.78 -1.71 -31.93
C ARG A 442 -39.32 -1.35 -31.95
N ASP A 443 -38.94 -0.27 -31.30
CA ASP A 443 -37.54 0.19 -31.23
C ASP A 443 -36.62 -0.82 -30.55
N ASN A 444 -37.19 -1.70 -29.71
CA ASN A 444 -36.45 -2.74 -28.98
C ASN A 444 -36.53 -4.12 -29.67
N ASP A 445 -37.14 -4.25 -30.87
CA ASP A 445 -37.28 -5.56 -31.55
C ASP A 445 -35.91 -6.23 -31.79
N ALA A 446 -34.94 -5.49 -32.31
CA ALA A 446 -33.62 -6.01 -32.57
C ALA A 446 -32.86 -6.38 -31.26
N LEU A 447 -33.03 -5.57 -30.21
CA LEU A 447 -32.49 -5.85 -28.88
C LEU A 447 -33.08 -7.15 -28.33
N ARG A 448 -34.41 -7.30 -28.35
CA ARG A 448 -35.09 -8.52 -27.88
C ARG A 448 -34.63 -9.75 -28.66
N ALA A 449 -34.55 -9.64 -30.00
CA ALA A 449 -34.13 -10.74 -30.86
C ALA A 449 -32.71 -11.20 -30.49
N ALA A 450 -31.76 -10.28 -30.32
CA ALA A 450 -30.39 -10.59 -29.91
C ALA A 450 -30.35 -11.22 -28.52
N LEU A 451 -31.09 -10.68 -27.54
CA LEU A 451 -31.12 -11.22 -26.19
C LEU A 451 -31.79 -12.61 -26.16
N LYS A 452 -32.83 -12.88 -26.99
CA LYS A 452 -33.44 -14.21 -27.10
C LYS A 452 -32.43 -15.23 -27.66
N VAL A 453 -31.66 -14.86 -28.69
CA VAL A 453 -30.60 -15.73 -29.21
C VAL A 453 -29.55 -16.04 -28.14
N PHE A 454 -29.16 -15.03 -27.37
CA PHE A 454 -28.20 -15.19 -26.28
C PHE A 454 -28.75 -16.04 -25.13
N THR A 455 -29.98 -15.85 -24.73
CA THR A 455 -30.61 -16.65 -23.65
C THR A 455 -30.93 -18.08 -24.07
N ASP A 456 -31.19 -18.34 -25.37
CA ASP A 456 -31.39 -19.70 -25.87
C ASP A 456 -30.08 -20.50 -25.91
N ARG A 457 -29.01 -19.88 -26.45
CA ARG A 457 -27.69 -20.46 -26.55
C ARG A 457 -26.62 -19.46 -26.10
N PRO A 458 -26.33 -19.40 -24.80
CA PRO A 458 -25.36 -18.45 -24.26
C PRO A 458 -23.99 -18.59 -24.94
N GLY A 459 -23.54 -17.50 -25.54
CA GLY A 459 -22.30 -17.43 -26.30
C GLY A 459 -21.68 -16.05 -26.13
N THR A 460 -21.60 -15.25 -27.21
CA THR A 460 -21.09 -13.88 -27.13
C THR A 460 -22.24 -12.89 -27.28
N LEU A 461 -22.28 -11.90 -26.38
CA LEU A 461 -23.20 -10.76 -26.44
C LEU A 461 -22.40 -9.49 -26.62
N ASP A 462 -22.58 -8.82 -27.75
CA ASP A 462 -21.93 -7.54 -28.05
C ASP A 462 -22.95 -6.41 -27.93
N ILE A 463 -22.58 -5.35 -27.21
CA ILE A 463 -23.40 -4.18 -26.96
C ILE A 463 -22.58 -2.96 -27.33
N VAL A 464 -23.01 -2.20 -28.34
CA VAL A 464 -22.29 -1.03 -28.85
C VAL A 464 -23.22 0.17 -28.89
N LYS A 465 -22.78 1.29 -28.34
CA LYS A 465 -23.49 2.56 -28.46
C LYS A 465 -23.52 3.01 -29.93
N THR A 466 -24.71 3.33 -30.47
CA THR A 466 -24.91 3.61 -31.91
C THR A 466 -24.73 5.08 -32.24
N THR A 467 -24.92 5.96 -31.28
CA THR A 467 -24.85 7.43 -31.48
C THR A 467 -23.54 7.98 -30.97
N SER A 468 -22.94 8.88 -31.75
CA SER A 468 -21.74 9.65 -31.31
C SER A 468 -22.10 10.82 -30.37
N GLU A 469 -23.37 11.12 -30.21
CA GLU A 469 -23.84 12.19 -29.32
C GLU A 469 -23.61 11.83 -27.85
N PRO A 470 -23.10 12.75 -27.03
CA PRO A 470 -22.97 12.55 -25.58
C PRO A 470 -24.33 12.25 -24.97
N THR A 471 -24.45 11.10 -24.32
CA THR A 471 -25.72 10.64 -23.73
C THR A 471 -25.56 10.58 -22.21
N PRO A 472 -26.42 11.27 -21.43
CA PRO A 472 -26.41 11.13 -19.98
C PRO A 472 -26.57 9.67 -19.54
N LEU A 473 -25.80 9.26 -18.52
CA LEU A 473 -25.80 7.87 -18.04
C LEU A 473 -27.22 7.34 -17.76
N LEU A 474 -28.06 8.14 -17.12
CA LEU A 474 -29.46 7.75 -16.83
C LEU A 474 -30.27 7.42 -18.09
N ARG A 475 -30.04 8.17 -19.18
CA ARG A 475 -30.72 7.89 -20.46
C ARG A 475 -30.19 6.62 -21.13
N CYS A 476 -28.97 6.23 -20.83
CA CYS A 476 -28.39 4.99 -21.36
C CYS A 476 -29.13 3.74 -20.87
N PHE A 477 -29.89 3.83 -19.79
CA PHE A 477 -30.70 2.75 -19.20
C PHE A 477 -32.21 2.96 -19.35
N ASP A 478 -32.63 4.01 -20.05
CA ASP A 478 -34.06 4.23 -20.31
C ASP A 478 -34.57 3.21 -21.32
N VAL A 479 -35.44 2.30 -20.82
CA VAL A 479 -35.97 1.18 -21.59
C VAL A 479 -36.66 1.64 -22.88
N ALA A 480 -37.31 2.82 -22.89
CA ALA A 480 -37.99 3.35 -24.07
C ALA A 480 -37.02 3.73 -25.21
N THR A 481 -35.77 4.01 -24.90
CA THR A 481 -34.77 4.48 -25.88
C THR A 481 -33.61 3.51 -26.08
N LEU A 482 -33.55 2.42 -25.31
CA LEU A 482 -32.45 1.46 -25.32
C LEU A 482 -32.11 0.94 -26.72
N GLY A 483 -33.12 0.47 -27.47
CA GLY A 483 -32.93 -0.08 -28.81
C GLY A 483 -32.46 0.94 -29.86
N ARG A 484 -32.66 2.26 -29.61
CA ARG A 484 -32.09 3.31 -30.45
C ARG A 484 -30.67 3.69 -30.08
N LEU A 485 -30.36 3.65 -28.81
CA LEU A 485 -29.05 4.05 -28.28
C LEU A 485 -28.01 2.93 -28.42
N TRP A 486 -28.44 1.68 -28.35
CA TRP A 486 -27.56 0.52 -28.32
C TRP A 486 -27.87 -0.46 -29.44
N ARG A 487 -26.85 -0.83 -30.18
CA ARG A 487 -26.90 -2.00 -31.04
C ARG A 487 -26.46 -3.20 -30.24
N VAL A 488 -27.32 -4.18 -30.11
CA VAL A 488 -27.05 -5.44 -29.44
C VAL A 488 -27.03 -6.54 -30.50
N SER A 489 -25.99 -7.36 -30.47
CA SER A 489 -25.88 -8.55 -31.31
C SER A 489 -25.44 -9.74 -30.48
N ALA A 490 -25.92 -10.92 -30.81
CA ALA A 490 -25.55 -12.15 -30.14
C ALA A 490 -25.01 -13.18 -31.14
N THR A 491 -23.89 -13.79 -30.79
CA THR A 491 -23.38 -14.99 -31.44
C THR A 491 -23.72 -16.18 -30.54
N PRO A 492 -24.56 -17.14 -31.02
CA PRO A 492 -24.96 -18.25 -30.17
C PRO A 492 -23.80 -19.16 -29.83
N GLY A 493 -23.82 -19.67 -28.61
CA GLY A 493 -22.90 -20.68 -28.14
C GLY A 493 -23.16 -22.07 -28.72
N LYS A 494 -22.31 -23.03 -28.38
CA LYS A 494 -22.43 -24.42 -28.85
C LYS A 494 -23.56 -25.17 -28.16
N GLU A 495 -23.77 -24.90 -26.86
CA GLU A 495 -24.75 -25.57 -26.02
C GLU A 495 -25.95 -24.65 -25.73
N SER A 496 -27.14 -25.22 -25.62
CA SER A 496 -28.33 -24.47 -25.17
C SER A 496 -28.20 -24.12 -23.67
N LEU A 497 -28.94 -23.10 -23.23
CA LEU A 497 -29.04 -22.77 -21.81
C LEU A 497 -29.57 -23.97 -21.00
N TYR A 498 -30.56 -24.70 -21.56
CA TYR A 498 -31.11 -25.89 -20.95
C TYR A 498 -30.06 -26.98 -20.68
N ASP A 499 -29.20 -27.28 -21.69
CA ASP A 499 -28.12 -28.28 -21.55
C ASP A 499 -27.08 -27.85 -20.53
N GLN A 500 -26.74 -26.58 -20.52
CA GLN A 500 -25.81 -25.99 -19.52
C GLN A 500 -26.39 -26.11 -18.11
N MET A 501 -27.66 -25.78 -17.92
CA MET A 501 -28.33 -25.87 -16.61
C MET A 501 -28.41 -27.33 -16.13
N ARG A 502 -28.76 -28.27 -17.02
CA ARG A 502 -28.81 -29.70 -16.68
C ARG A 502 -27.45 -30.26 -16.26
N ARG A 503 -26.40 -29.81 -16.90
CA ARG A 503 -25.03 -30.21 -16.55
C ARG A 503 -24.59 -29.68 -15.18
N LEU A 504 -25.06 -28.51 -14.79
CA LEU A 504 -24.72 -27.86 -13.52
C LEU A 504 -25.68 -28.28 -12.38
N ALA A 505 -26.88 -28.71 -12.70
CA ALA A 505 -27.82 -29.18 -11.69
C ALA A 505 -27.25 -30.40 -10.97
N PRO A 506 -27.40 -30.49 -9.63
CA PRO A 506 -27.02 -31.68 -8.89
C PRO A 506 -27.80 -32.88 -9.43
N ALA A 507 -27.16 -34.02 -9.57
CA ALA A 507 -27.86 -35.27 -9.90
C ALA A 507 -28.94 -35.50 -8.82
N ARG A 508 -30.20 -35.52 -9.26
CA ARG A 508 -31.36 -35.82 -8.39
C ARG A 508 -31.32 -37.28 -7.96
#